data_be63e94d725b5bf6f20b5b321bf718d9
#
_entry.id   be63e94d725b5bf6f20b5b321bf718d9
#
_cell.length_a   1.000
_cell.length_b   1.000
_cell.length_c   1.000
_cell.angle_alpha   90.00
_cell.angle_beta   90.00
_cell.angle_gamma   90.00
#
_symmetry.space_group_name_H-M   'P 1'
#
loop_
_entity.id
_entity.type
_entity.pdbx_description
1 polymer ?
#
loop_
_entity_poly.entity_id
_entity_poly.type
_entity_poly.pdbx_seq_one_letter_code
_entity_poly.pdbx_strand_id
1 'polypeptide(L)'
;MSISNIIEIAAIGMFFLGLFGLITSKNIIKSVIYLVILESGVIMFFLSVGISAGMLPPIAEHLYEYGNHVDPLPSALMITAIVIGLSVTAINITMLMTLLRKYRTADWVAVGDAVREENARLLVEGDE
;
A
#
# COMPACT_ATOMS: atom_id res chain seq x y z
N MET A 1 -7.34 17.54 -22.32
CA MET A 1 -7.07 16.80 -21.09
C MET A 1 -5.55 16.65 -20.98
N SER A 2 -4.96 17.19 -19.93
CA SER A 2 -3.49 17.11 -19.76
C SER A 2 -3.12 15.68 -19.33
N ILE A 3 -1.93 15.23 -19.69
CA ILE A 3 -1.42 13.89 -19.27
C ILE A 3 -1.42 13.76 -17.76
N SER A 4 -1.14 14.84 -17.01
CA SER A 4 -1.20 14.85 -15.55
C SER A 4 -2.61 14.52 -15.02
N ASN A 5 -3.66 15.08 -15.61
CA ASN A 5 -5.04 14.81 -15.20
C ASN A 5 -5.42 13.32 -15.41
N ILE A 6 -4.91 12.69 -16.46
CA ILE A 6 -5.15 11.27 -16.72
C ILE A 6 -4.46 10.42 -15.66
N ILE A 7 -3.23 10.75 -15.28
CA ILE A 7 -2.47 10.05 -14.25
C ILE A 7 -3.15 10.20 -12.88
N GLU A 8 -3.63 11.40 -12.53
CA GLU A 8 -4.35 11.64 -11.27
C GLU A 8 -5.65 10.84 -11.19
N ILE A 9 -6.44 10.82 -12.25
CA ILE A 9 -7.67 10.03 -12.32
C ILE A 9 -7.38 8.54 -12.19
N ALA A 10 -6.33 8.05 -12.88
CA ALA A 10 -5.90 6.66 -12.80
C ALA A 10 -5.43 6.29 -11.37
N ALA A 11 -4.67 7.17 -10.72
CA ALA A 11 -4.19 6.98 -9.35
C ALA A 11 -5.35 6.90 -8.34
N ILE A 12 -6.33 7.80 -8.46
CA ILE A 12 -7.54 7.79 -7.65
C ILE A 12 -8.34 6.49 -7.91
N GLY A 13 -8.49 6.10 -9.16
CA GLY A 13 -9.15 4.83 -9.53
C GLY A 13 -8.48 3.61 -8.90
N MET A 14 -7.14 3.53 -8.95
CA MET A 14 -6.36 2.46 -8.31
C MET A 14 -6.55 2.45 -6.79
N PHE A 15 -6.56 3.63 -6.15
CA PHE A 15 -6.80 3.75 -4.72
C PHE A 15 -8.16 3.17 -4.32
N PHE A 16 -9.23 3.60 -4.97
CA PHE A 16 -10.58 3.08 -4.68
C PHE A 16 -10.74 1.60 -5.01
N LEU A 17 -10.11 1.12 -6.07
CA LEU A 17 -10.11 -0.29 -6.44
C LEU A 17 -9.40 -1.13 -5.37
N GLY A 18 -8.24 -0.69 -4.89
CA GLY A 18 -7.52 -1.34 -3.81
C GLY A 18 -8.33 -1.37 -2.51
N LEU A 19 -8.95 -0.24 -2.15
CA LEU A 19 -9.79 -0.13 -0.96
C LEU A 19 -11.02 -1.05 -1.03
N PHE A 20 -11.74 -1.02 -2.14
CA PHE A 20 -12.90 -1.87 -2.37
C PHE A 20 -12.52 -3.36 -2.36
N GLY A 21 -11.43 -3.71 -3.05
CA GLY A 21 -10.93 -5.08 -3.06
C GLY A 21 -10.52 -5.58 -1.68
N LEU A 22 -9.88 -4.72 -0.88
CA LEU A 22 -9.48 -5.05 0.49
C LEU A 22 -10.69 -5.36 1.39
N ILE A 23 -11.74 -4.55 1.31
CA ILE A 23 -12.96 -4.74 2.11
C ILE A 23 -13.74 -5.98 1.67
N THR A 24 -13.77 -6.26 0.37
CA THR A 24 -14.59 -7.35 -0.20
C THR A 24 -13.89 -8.70 -0.14
N SER A 25 -12.54 -8.73 -0.05
CA SER A 25 -11.79 -9.98 -0.14
C SER A 25 -11.92 -10.83 1.13
N LYS A 26 -12.33 -12.09 0.95
CA LYS A 26 -12.36 -13.10 2.02
C LYS A 26 -11.05 -13.89 2.11
N ASN A 27 -10.21 -13.77 1.12
CA ASN A 27 -8.94 -14.50 1.02
C ASN A 27 -7.78 -13.60 1.42
N ILE A 28 -6.95 -14.05 2.35
CA ILE A 28 -5.81 -13.30 2.90
C ILE A 28 -4.81 -12.93 1.79
N ILE A 29 -4.56 -13.83 0.84
CA ILE A 29 -3.64 -13.59 -0.29
C ILE A 29 -4.15 -12.42 -1.14
N LYS A 30 -5.44 -12.42 -1.47
CA LYS A 30 -6.07 -11.32 -2.22
C LYS A 30 -6.02 -10.01 -1.45
N SER A 31 -6.21 -10.03 -0.12
CA SER A 31 -6.12 -8.84 0.72
C SER A 31 -4.73 -8.19 0.63
N VAL A 32 -3.66 -8.98 0.67
CA VAL A 32 -2.29 -8.47 0.53
C VAL A 32 -2.07 -7.83 -0.85
N ILE A 33 -2.59 -8.44 -1.92
CA ILE A 33 -2.49 -7.89 -3.27
C ILE A 33 -3.23 -6.54 -3.38
N TYR A 34 -4.45 -6.45 -2.85
CA TYR A 34 -5.22 -5.20 -2.86
C TYR A 34 -4.57 -4.11 -2.01
N LEU A 35 -3.89 -4.47 -0.93
CA LEU A 35 -3.10 -3.53 -0.12
C LEU A 35 -1.96 -2.91 -0.96
N VAL A 36 -1.23 -3.71 -1.72
CA VAL A 36 -0.16 -3.23 -2.61
C VAL A 36 -0.70 -2.33 -3.72
N ILE A 37 -1.86 -2.66 -4.28
CA ILE A 37 -2.52 -1.81 -5.30
C ILE A 37 -2.93 -0.46 -4.69
N LEU A 38 -3.50 -0.47 -3.49
CA LEU A 38 -3.90 0.74 -2.77
C LEU A 38 -2.69 1.65 -2.50
N GLU A 39 -1.61 1.09 -1.99
CA GLU A 39 -0.35 1.80 -1.73
C GLU A 39 0.23 2.41 -3.01
N SER A 40 0.27 1.65 -4.10
CA SER A 40 0.73 2.15 -5.40
C SER A 40 -0.11 3.32 -5.92
N GLY A 41 -1.43 3.27 -5.72
CA GLY A 41 -2.35 4.36 -6.07
C GLY A 41 -2.04 5.64 -5.30
N VAL A 42 -1.79 5.55 -3.99
CA VAL A 42 -1.42 6.70 -3.14
C VAL A 42 -0.10 7.32 -3.61
N ILE A 43 0.92 6.50 -3.81
CA ILE A 43 2.24 6.96 -4.26
C ILE A 43 2.12 7.67 -5.62
N MET A 44 1.41 7.07 -6.57
CA MET A 44 1.22 7.63 -7.91
C MET A 44 0.45 8.96 -7.87
N PHE A 45 -0.55 9.07 -7.00
CA PHE A 45 -1.29 10.31 -6.80
C PHE A 45 -0.38 11.43 -6.29
N PHE A 46 0.40 11.20 -5.25
CA PHE A 46 1.30 12.21 -4.69
C PHE A 46 2.44 12.59 -5.64
N LEU A 47 2.93 11.66 -6.45
CA LEU A 47 3.93 11.97 -7.48
C LEU A 47 3.35 12.83 -8.61
N SER A 48 2.05 12.68 -8.91
CA SER A 48 1.38 13.46 -9.96
C SER A 48 1.01 14.88 -9.50
N VAL A 49 0.77 15.08 -8.21
CA VAL A 49 0.39 16.39 -7.66
C VAL A 49 1.55 17.38 -7.82
N GLY A 50 1.25 18.54 -8.40
CA GLY A 50 2.22 19.62 -8.59
C GLY A 50 3.12 19.51 -9.82
N ILE A 51 2.99 18.45 -10.62
CA ILE A 51 3.72 18.33 -11.88
C ILE A 51 2.88 18.91 -12.99
N SER A 52 3.32 20.05 -13.54
CA SER A 52 2.73 20.64 -14.74
C SER A 52 3.65 20.44 -15.95
N ALA A 53 3.06 20.31 -17.13
CA ALA A 53 3.83 20.17 -18.36
C ALA A 53 4.74 21.40 -18.56
N GLY A 54 6.05 21.17 -18.76
CA GLY A 54 7.04 22.23 -18.94
C GLY A 54 7.78 22.67 -17.68
N MET A 55 7.50 22.06 -16.51
CA MET A 55 8.32 22.29 -15.33
C MET A 55 9.68 21.58 -15.43
N LEU A 56 10.72 22.27 -14.98
CA LEU A 56 12.09 21.76 -14.99
C LEU A 56 12.38 21.01 -13.67
N PRO A 57 13.21 19.96 -13.72
CA PRO A 57 13.66 19.28 -12.50
C PRO A 57 14.47 20.27 -11.62
N PRO A 58 14.39 20.14 -10.27
CA PRO A 58 15.09 21.02 -9.35
C PRO A 58 16.58 20.68 -9.26
N ILE A 59 17.32 20.95 -10.35
CA ILE A 59 18.77 20.78 -10.42
C ILE A 59 19.45 22.11 -10.04
N ALA A 60 20.44 22.06 -9.15
CA ALA A 60 21.07 23.22 -8.52
C ALA A 60 21.61 24.30 -9.52
N GLU A 61 22.02 23.89 -10.71
CA GLU A 61 22.57 24.78 -11.74
C GLU A 61 21.54 25.77 -12.31
N HIS A 62 20.23 25.42 -12.25
CA HIS A 62 19.14 26.22 -12.82
C HIS A 62 18.24 26.89 -11.79
N LEU A 63 18.49 26.70 -10.49
CA LEU A 63 17.63 27.22 -9.41
C LEU A 63 17.54 28.75 -9.38
N TYR A 64 18.50 29.45 -9.97
CA TYR A 64 18.58 30.92 -9.94
C TYR A 64 18.07 31.61 -11.22
N GLU A 65 17.86 30.87 -12.29
CA GLU A 65 17.56 31.48 -13.62
C GLU A 65 16.07 31.46 -13.99
N TYR A 66 15.26 30.52 -13.51
CA TYR A 66 13.85 30.42 -13.90
C TYR A 66 12.99 29.91 -12.78
N GLY A 67 11.99 30.71 -12.39
CA GLY A 67 11.08 30.45 -11.26
C GLY A 67 10.06 29.30 -11.43
N ASN A 68 10.26 28.38 -12.37
CA ASN A 68 9.29 27.33 -12.69
C ASN A 68 9.85 25.92 -12.45
N HIS A 69 10.30 25.67 -11.21
CA HIS A 69 10.80 24.35 -10.80
C HIS A 69 9.73 23.56 -10.06
N VAL A 70 9.76 22.23 -10.25
CA VAL A 70 8.96 21.30 -9.46
C VAL A 70 9.46 21.30 -8.01
N ASP A 71 8.55 21.33 -7.03
CA ASP A 71 8.92 21.18 -5.64
C ASP A 71 9.50 19.77 -5.41
N PRO A 72 10.76 19.64 -4.93
CA PRO A 72 11.40 18.36 -4.73
C PRO A 72 10.92 17.63 -3.45
N LEU A 73 10.26 18.33 -2.53
CA LEU A 73 9.89 17.78 -1.22
C LEU A 73 8.89 16.63 -1.32
N PRO A 74 7.76 16.71 -2.07
CA PRO A 74 6.84 15.58 -2.23
C PRO A 74 7.51 14.34 -2.84
N SER A 75 8.37 14.51 -3.84
CA SER A 75 9.09 13.41 -4.49
C SER A 75 10.09 12.73 -3.54
N ALA A 76 10.81 13.51 -2.73
CA ALA A 76 11.74 12.98 -1.73
C ALA A 76 11.00 12.20 -0.62
N LEU A 77 9.87 12.70 -0.16
CA LEU A 77 9.02 11.99 0.81
C LEU A 77 8.43 10.69 0.24
N MET A 78 8.14 10.64 -1.06
CA MET A 78 7.64 9.42 -1.71
C MET A 78 8.69 8.32 -1.79
N ILE A 79 9.97 8.65 -1.94
CA ILE A 79 11.05 7.65 -1.85
C ILE A 79 11.02 6.95 -0.48
N THR A 80 10.86 7.72 0.60
CA THR A 80 10.71 7.17 1.96
C THR A 80 9.46 6.32 2.09
N ALA A 81 8.34 6.76 1.55
CA ALA A 81 7.08 6.01 1.55
C ALA A 81 7.20 4.68 0.80
N ILE A 82 7.89 4.63 -0.34
CA ILE A 82 8.14 3.40 -1.10
C ILE A 82 8.94 2.39 -0.29
N VAL A 83 9.99 2.84 0.42
CA VAL A 83 10.80 1.96 1.27
C VAL A 83 9.98 1.40 2.44
N ILE A 84 9.15 2.22 3.06
CA ILE A 84 8.24 1.79 4.14
C ILE A 84 7.23 0.77 3.61
N GLY A 85 6.62 1.03 2.47
CA GLY A 85 5.66 0.15 1.84
C GLY A 85 6.24 -1.21 1.46
N LEU A 86 7.45 -1.24 0.92
CA LEU A 86 8.16 -2.49 0.65
C LEU A 86 8.39 -3.30 1.94
N SER A 87 8.77 -2.64 3.02
CA SER A 87 9.00 -3.28 4.33
C SER A 87 7.70 -3.85 4.91
N VAL A 88 6.61 -3.09 4.86
CA VAL A 88 5.27 -3.53 5.30
C VAL A 88 4.79 -4.71 4.47
N THR A 89 4.97 -4.67 3.15
CA THR A 89 4.60 -5.78 2.25
C THR A 89 5.40 -7.05 2.58
N ALA A 90 6.69 -6.93 2.87
CA ALA A 90 7.53 -8.06 3.26
C ALA A 90 7.05 -8.70 4.57
N ILE A 91 6.68 -7.89 5.57
CA ILE A 91 6.12 -8.37 6.84
C ILE A 91 4.78 -9.07 6.60
N ASN A 92 3.89 -8.50 5.80
CA ASN A 92 2.59 -9.08 5.47
C ASN A 92 2.74 -10.45 4.78
N ILE A 93 3.67 -10.59 3.84
CA ILE A 93 3.95 -11.87 3.18
C ILE A 93 4.50 -12.89 4.17
N THR A 94 5.37 -12.48 5.07
CA THR A 94 5.93 -13.36 6.11
C THR A 94 4.84 -13.86 7.07
N MET A 95 3.95 -12.97 7.51
CA MET A 95 2.79 -13.34 8.34
C MET A 95 1.85 -14.29 7.58
N LEU A 96 1.57 -14.00 6.32
CA LEU A 96 0.75 -14.85 5.47
C LEU A 96 1.33 -16.27 5.36
N MET A 97 2.65 -16.39 5.12
CA MET A 97 3.30 -17.69 5.06
C MET A 97 3.19 -18.45 6.39
N THR A 98 3.33 -17.76 7.51
CA THR A 98 3.21 -18.35 8.84
C THR A 98 1.78 -18.85 9.09
N LEU A 99 0.77 -18.07 8.73
CA LEU A 99 -0.64 -18.45 8.85
C LEU A 99 -0.96 -19.66 7.95
N LEU A 100 -0.49 -19.64 6.70
CA LEU A 100 -0.70 -20.76 5.76
C LEU A 100 -0.02 -22.05 6.25
N ARG A 101 1.14 -21.97 6.88
CA ARG A 101 1.83 -23.14 7.45
C ARG A 101 1.11 -23.68 8.68
N LYS A 102 0.60 -22.79 9.55
CA LYS A 102 -0.05 -23.17 10.81
C LYS A 102 -1.48 -23.68 10.57
N TYR A 103 -2.29 -22.96 9.81
CA TYR A 103 -3.74 -23.24 9.66
C TYR A 103 -4.09 -23.91 8.33
N ARG A 104 -3.16 -23.97 7.37
CA ARG A 104 -3.33 -24.56 6.03
C ARG A 104 -4.52 -24.00 5.23
N THR A 105 -4.94 -22.79 5.53
CA THR A 105 -6.03 -22.08 4.84
C THR A 105 -5.66 -20.62 4.66
N ALA A 106 -6.16 -20.03 3.58
CA ALA A 106 -6.02 -18.60 3.28
C ALA A 106 -7.34 -17.84 3.44
N ASP A 107 -8.34 -18.45 4.08
CA ASP A 107 -9.65 -17.83 4.32
C ASP A 107 -9.66 -17.15 5.70
N TRP A 108 -10.04 -15.87 5.74
CA TRP A 108 -10.12 -15.08 6.96
C TRP A 108 -11.06 -15.69 8.00
N VAL A 109 -12.20 -16.23 7.58
CA VAL A 109 -13.20 -16.82 8.48
C VAL A 109 -12.64 -18.09 9.11
N ALA A 110 -12.08 -18.98 8.29
CA ALA A 110 -11.51 -20.24 8.76
C ALA A 110 -10.32 -20.04 9.71
N VAL A 111 -9.45 -19.06 9.43
CA VAL A 111 -8.35 -18.71 10.35
C VAL A 111 -8.88 -18.11 11.64
N GLY A 112 -9.89 -17.24 11.57
CA GLY A 112 -10.52 -16.64 12.75
C GLY A 112 -11.14 -17.67 13.68
N ASP A 113 -11.84 -18.67 13.14
CA ASP A 113 -12.45 -19.75 13.91
C ASP A 113 -11.40 -20.66 14.55
N ALA A 114 -10.33 -20.99 13.81
CA ALA A 114 -9.22 -21.78 14.35
C ALA A 114 -8.48 -21.08 15.50
N VAL A 115 -8.27 -19.77 15.40
CA VAL A 115 -7.67 -18.96 16.47
C VAL A 115 -8.57 -18.91 17.70
N ARG A 116 -9.88 -18.80 17.53
CA ARG A 116 -10.85 -18.81 18.64
C ARG A 116 -10.83 -20.14 19.38
N GLU A 117 -10.80 -21.25 18.65
CA GLU A 117 -10.74 -22.59 19.23
C GLU A 117 -9.44 -22.81 20.00
N GLU A 118 -8.30 -22.37 19.43
CA GLU A 118 -7.00 -22.44 20.09
C GLU A 118 -6.98 -21.62 21.39
N ASN A 119 -7.49 -20.39 21.37
CA ASN A 119 -7.58 -19.55 22.57
C ASN A 119 -8.50 -20.13 23.63
N ALA A 120 -9.63 -20.74 23.25
CA ALA A 120 -10.53 -21.39 24.22
C ALA A 120 -9.86 -22.57 24.91
N ARG A 121 -9.06 -23.38 24.20
CA ARG A 121 -8.27 -24.46 24.79
C ARG A 121 -7.24 -23.96 25.81
N LEU A 122 -6.50 -22.88 25.44
CA LEU A 122 -5.49 -22.32 26.34
C LEU A 122 -6.08 -21.73 27.62
N LEU A 123 -7.30 -21.18 27.57
CA LEU A 123 -8.00 -20.69 28.76
C LEU A 123 -8.40 -21.82 29.69
N VAL A 124 -8.78 -22.96 29.16
CA VAL A 124 -9.15 -24.15 29.99
C VAL A 124 -7.91 -24.79 30.62
N GLU A 125 -6.79 -24.86 29.89
CA GLU A 125 -5.50 -25.37 30.42
C GLU A 125 -4.85 -24.44 31.45
N GLY A 126 -5.12 -23.13 31.39
CA GLY A 126 -4.59 -22.14 32.34
C GLY A 126 -5.32 -22.09 33.68
N ASP A 127 -6.52 -22.72 33.81
CA ASP A 127 -7.32 -22.79 35.03
C ASP A 127 -7.07 -24.09 35.85
N GLU A 128 -6.21 -24.99 35.36
CA GLU A 128 -5.73 -26.18 36.06
C GLU A 128 -4.37 -25.96 36.73
#